data_930e6b15cf1fd8c2bc907cef181397fd
#
_entry.id   930e6b15cf1fd8c2bc907cef181397fd
#
_cell.length_a   1.000
_cell.length_b   1.000
_cell.length_c   1.000
_cell.angle_alpha   90.00
_cell.angle_beta   90.00
_cell.angle_gamma   90.00
#
_symmetry.space_group_name_H-M   'P 1'
#
loop_
_entity.id
_entity.type
_entity.pdbx_description
1 polymer ?
#
loop_
_entity_poly.entity_id
_entity_poly.type
_entity_poly.pdbx_seq_one_letter_code
_entity_poly.pdbx_strand_id
1 'polypeptide(L)'
;MRESRAAASAIAVALEALVAAAMPDRTGAGAVVRVGAAAIDPADEARLHPQEAAIIATAVAKRRREFASGRALLRSLLATDQPVTVLASRAPQLPVGVVASLAHDDEIVIAAVSSDPSVRSLGVDLEPIGAVDDEVADAVRRSEERHLDPTFVFVAKEATYKAWSSQGGRFLRHDDVVVTDAGDGRFTAVVIDEPRSFIGRSARVGGRIIAMVVDLRDDVDR
;
A
#
# COMPACT_ATOMS: atom_id res chain seq x y z
N MET A 1 -18.22 9.35 -9.25
CA MET A 1 -18.29 9.60 -7.79
C MET A 1 -19.07 8.54 -7.01
N ARG A 2 -20.32 8.18 -7.34
CA ARG A 2 -21.04 7.12 -6.61
C ARG A 2 -20.37 5.75 -6.76
N GLU A 3 -19.98 5.39 -7.96
CA GLU A 3 -19.29 4.12 -8.26
C GLU A 3 -17.94 4.04 -7.56
N SER A 4 -17.14 5.09 -7.60
CA SER A 4 -15.83 5.13 -6.94
C SER A 4 -15.97 5.01 -5.41
N ARG A 5 -17.02 5.59 -4.80
CA ARG A 5 -17.30 5.43 -3.36
C ARG A 5 -17.73 4.01 -3.01
N ALA A 6 -18.55 3.37 -3.85
CA ALA A 6 -18.94 1.98 -3.65
C ALA A 6 -17.73 1.04 -3.78
N ALA A 7 -16.88 1.26 -4.78
CA ALA A 7 -15.63 0.52 -4.95
C ALA A 7 -14.69 0.72 -3.75
N ALA A 8 -14.50 1.97 -3.28
CA ALA A 8 -13.71 2.26 -2.09
C ALA A 8 -14.22 1.52 -0.85
N SER A 9 -15.55 1.49 -0.64
CA SER A 9 -16.14 0.75 0.49
C SER A 9 -15.85 -0.76 0.39
N ALA A 10 -16.01 -1.36 -0.78
CA ALA A 10 -15.71 -2.78 -1.00
C ALA A 10 -14.21 -3.09 -0.79
N ILE A 11 -13.33 -2.19 -1.25
CA ILE A 11 -11.88 -2.31 -1.06
C ILE A 11 -11.51 -2.19 0.43
N ALA A 12 -12.13 -1.28 1.19
CA ALA A 12 -11.87 -1.16 2.62
C ALA A 12 -12.18 -2.47 3.36
N VAL A 13 -13.34 -3.09 3.08
CA VAL A 13 -13.71 -4.41 3.64
C VAL A 13 -12.70 -5.49 3.23
N ALA A 14 -12.26 -5.50 1.97
CA ALA A 14 -11.26 -6.46 1.51
C ALA A 14 -9.91 -6.25 2.21
N LEU A 15 -9.45 -5.01 2.41
CA LEU A 15 -8.23 -4.72 3.15
C LEU A 15 -8.30 -5.22 4.61
N GLU A 16 -9.43 -5.04 5.29
CA GLU A 16 -9.63 -5.60 6.64
C GLU A 16 -9.51 -7.13 6.65
N ALA A 17 -10.09 -7.80 5.63
CA ALA A 17 -9.97 -9.24 5.47
C ALA A 17 -8.52 -9.68 5.19
N LEU A 18 -7.76 -8.91 4.39
CA LEU A 18 -6.34 -9.18 4.14
C LEU A 18 -5.50 -9.03 5.43
N VAL A 19 -5.77 -8.02 6.26
CA VAL A 19 -5.13 -7.85 7.58
C VAL A 19 -5.42 -9.06 8.46
N ALA A 20 -6.68 -9.45 8.60
CA ALA A 20 -7.06 -10.61 9.40
C ALA A 20 -6.38 -11.90 8.92
N ALA A 21 -6.29 -12.10 7.61
CA ALA A 21 -5.61 -13.26 7.01
C ALA A 21 -4.07 -13.21 7.15
N ALA A 22 -3.48 -12.01 7.22
CA ALA A 22 -2.03 -11.84 7.42
C ALA A 22 -1.64 -12.02 8.90
N MET A 23 -2.58 -11.85 9.84
CA MET A 23 -2.34 -11.85 11.28
C MET A 23 -3.40 -12.70 12.03
N PRO A 24 -3.55 -14.01 11.73
CA PRO A 24 -4.65 -14.82 12.23
C PRO A 24 -4.67 -14.94 13.77
N ASP A 25 -3.52 -14.91 14.43
CA ASP A 25 -3.41 -15.06 15.88
C ASP A 25 -3.60 -13.75 16.67
N ARG A 26 -3.87 -12.63 15.97
CA ARG A 26 -3.98 -11.29 16.56
C ARG A 26 -5.37 -10.66 16.40
N THR A 27 -6.41 -11.50 16.30
CA THR A 27 -7.81 -11.08 16.28
C THR A 27 -8.27 -10.79 17.71
N GLY A 28 -7.95 -9.63 18.24
CA GLY A 28 -8.36 -9.17 19.58
C GLY A 28 -8.52 -7.65 19.62
N ALA A 29 -9.10 -7.13 20.72
CA ALA A 29 -9.48 -5.74 20.89
C ALA A 29 -8.30 -4.75 20.77
N GLY A 30 -8.07 -4.28 19.56
CA GLY A 30 -7.03 -3.31 19.18
C GLY A 30 -6.47 -3.71 17.82
N ALA A 31 -7.02 -3.13 16.75
CA ALA A 31 -6.50 -3.42 15.40
C ALA A 31 -5.02 -3.04 15.34
N VAL A 32 -4.16 -4.05 15.29
CA VAL A 32 -2.70 -3.92 15.19
C VAL A 32 -2.34 -3.15 13.90
N VAL A 33 -3.11 -3.36 12.83
CA VAL A 33 -3.02 -2.62 11.57
C VAL A 33 -4.40 -2.04 11.25
N ARG A 34 -4.48 -0.74 11.09
CA ARG A 34 -5.67 -0.04 10.59
C ARG A 34 -5.52 0.20 9.11
N VAL A 35 -6.58 -0.07 8.36
CA VAL A 35 -6.60 0.08 6.91
C VAL A 35 -7.81 0.89 6.47
N GLY A 36 -7.75 1.46 5.29
CA GLY A 36 -8.87 2.18 4.72
C GLY A 36 -8.71 2.41 3.23
N ALA A 37 -9.83 2.72 2.60
CA ALA A 37 -9.90 3.17 1.22
C ALA A 37 -10.87 4.34 1.10
N ALA A 38 -10.57 5.28 0.22
CA ALA A 38 -11.43 6.42 -0.07
C ALA A 38 -11.43 6.73 -1.57
N ALA A 39 -12.54 7.23 -2.09
CA ALA A 39 -12.55 7.83 -3.41
C ALA A 39 -11.76 9.14 -3.39
N ILE A 40 -10.97 9.41 -4.44
CA ILE A 40 -10.28 10.68 -4.61
C ILE A 40 -11.32 11.79 -4.81
N ASP A 41 -11.36 12.75 -3.88
CA ASP A 41 -12.35 13.83 -3.86
C ASP A 41 -11.64 15.20 -3.99
N PRO A 42 -11.99 16.01 -5.02
CA PRO A 42 -11.44 17.36 -5.14
C PRO A 42 -11.67 18.25 -3.91
N ALA A 43 -12.72 17.98 -3.12
CA ALA A 43 -13.02 18.73 -1.91
C ALA A 43 -11.95 18.55 -0.81
N ASP A 44 -11.15 17.49 -0.88
CA ASP A 44 -10.07 17.25 0.08
C ASP A 44 -8.93 18.27 -0.05
N GLU A 45 -8.76 18.94 -1.21
CA GLU A 45 -7.77 19.99 -1.36
C GLU A 45 -8.00 21.15 -0.36
N ALA A 46 -9.25 21.47 -0.06
CA ALA A 46 -9.61 22.49 0.92
C ALA A 46 -9.37 22.07 2.38
N ARG A 47 -9.08 20.79 2.61
CA ARG A 47 -8.81 20.20 3.95
C ARG A 47 -7.33 20.01 4.23
N LEU A 48 -6.46 20.37 3.29
CA LEU A 48 -5.01 20.30 3.49
C LEU A 48 -4.57 21.32 4.53
N HIS A 49 -3.65 20.93 5.39
CA HIS A 49 -2.92 21.88 6.21
C HIS A 49 -2.03 22.78 5.35
N PRO A 50 -1.72 24.02 5.78
CA PRO A 50 -0.86 24.90 5.02
C PRO A 50 0.49 24.28 4.64
N GLN A 51 1.09 23.49 5.53
CA GLN A 51 2.34 22.77 5.28
C GLN A 51 2.19 21.67 4.21
N GLU A 52 1.05 20.96 4.17
CA GLU A 52 0.75 19.96 3.16
C GLU A 52 0.46 20.62 1.79
N ALA A 53 -0.31 21.72 1.80
CA ALA A 53 -0.63 22.49 0.60
C ALA A 53 0.63 23.08 -0.07
N ALA A 54 1.59 23.54 0.73
CA ALA A 54 2.87 24.07 0.24
C ALA A 54 3.67 23.01 -0.55
N ILE A 55 3.61 21.73 -0.15
CA ILE A 55 4.34 20.63 -0.82
C ILE A 55 3.89 20.45 -2.26
N ILE A 56 2.60 20.66 -2.53
CA ILE A 56 1.98 20.39 -3.84
C ILE A 56 1.55 21.64 -4.58
N ALA A 57 1.94 22.83 -4.12
CA ALA A 57 1.48 24.11 -4.67
C ALA A 57 1.70 24.24 -6.19
N THR A 58 2.80 23.68 -6.70
CA THR A 58 3.16 23.69 -8.13
C THR A 58 2.75 22.42 -8.89
N ALA A 59 2.14 21.45 -8.22
CA ALA A 59 1.75 20.20 -8.86
C ALA A 59 0.51 20.39 -9.75
N VAL A 60 0.38 19.51 -10.76
CA VAL A 60 -0.82 19.45 -11.61
C VAL A 60 -2.06 19.05 -10.80
N ALA A 61 -3.25 19.45 -11.25
CA ALA A 61 -4.50 19.26 -10.51
C ALA A 61 -4.76 17.79 -10.12
N LYS A 62 -4.43 16.82 -10.99
CA LYS A 62 -4.52 15.39 -10.70
C LYS A 62 -3.71 15.06 -9.45
N ARG A 63 -2.42 15.43 -9.44
CA ARG A 63 -1.51 15.15 -8.31
C ARG A 63 -1.93 15.82 -7.01
N ARG A 64 -2.48 17.03 -7.08
CA ARG A 64 -3.00 17.72 -5.88
C ARG A 64 -4.15 16.96 -5.25
N ARG A 65 -5.11 16.46 -6.05
CA ARG A 65 -6.25 15.68 -5.57
C ARG A 65 -5.83 14.35 -4.96
N GLU A 66 -4.98 13.59 -5.63
CA GLU A 66 -4.41 12.34 -5.13
C GLU A 66 -3.73 12.54 -3.77
N PHE A 67 -2.87 13.57 -3.70
CA PHE A 67 -2.17 13.91 -2.46
C PHE A 67 -3.14 14.28 -1.35
N ALA A 68 -4.13 15.15 -1.63
CA ALA A 68 -5.07 15.64 -0.65
C ALA A 68 -5.92 14.51 -0.06
N SER A 69 -6.50 13.65 -0.91
CA SER A 69 -7.28 12.49 -0.46
C SER A 69 -6.40 11.49 0.31
N GLY A 70 -5.15 11.28 -0.13
CA GLY A 70 -4.19 10.46 0.60
C GLY A 70 -3.90 11.00 2.00
N ARG A 71 -3.75 12.32 2.16
CA ARG A 71 -3.52 12.95 3.46
C ARG A 71 -4.75 12.90 4.35
N ALA A 72 -5.93 13.13 3.79
CA ALA A 72 -7.19 13.00 4.51
C ALA A 72 -7.38 11.58 5.06
N LEU A 73 -7.11 10.56 4.24
CA LEU A 73 -7.20 9.16 4.66
C LEU A 73 -6.17 8.82 5.74
N LEU A 74 -4.89 9.21 5.56
CA LEU A 74 -3.85 8.96 6.57
C LEU A 74 -4.18 9.61 7.91
N ARG A 75 -4.60 10.89 7.93
CA ARG A 75 -5.00 11.55 9.17
C ARG A 75 -6.18 10.86 9.86
N SER A 76 -7.16 10.40 9.09
CA SER A 76 -8.30 9.63 9.62
C SER A 76 -7.82 8.33 10.27
N LEU A 77 -6.97 7.57 9.61
CA LEU A 77 -6.42 6.31 10.16
C LEU A 77 -5.49 6.54 11.36
N LEU A 78 -4.74 7.62 11.37
CA LEU A 78 -3.87 8.01 12.49
C LEU A 78 -4.66 8.62 13.66
N ALA A 79 -5.94 8.94 13.47
CA ALA A 79 -6.79 9.67 14.40
C ALA A 79 -6.10 10.99 14.86
N THR A 80 -5.58 11.76 13.91
CA THR A 80 -4.82 12.99 14.16
C THR A 80 -5.28 14.13 13.26
N ASP A 81 -5.23 15.35 13.81
CA ASP A 81 -5.40 16.58 13.05
C ASP A 81 -4.05 17.23 12.67
N GLN A 82 -2.93 16.58 13.03
CA GLN A 82 -1.60 17.09 12.67
C GLN A 82 -1.30 16.87 11.19
N PRO A 83 -0.54 17.78 10.54
CA PRO A 83 -0.16 17.62 9.14
C PRO A 83 0.74 16.39 8.95
N VAL A 84 0.49 15.65 7.88
CA VAL A 84 1.35 14.56 7.41
C VAL A 84 2.17 15.07 6.23
N THR A 85 3.35 15.61 6.51
CA THR A 85 4.26 16.13 5.49
C THR A 85 5.00 15.00 4.75
N VAL A 86 6.06 15.31 4.02
CA VAL A 86 6.86 14.31 3.28
C VAL A 86 8.32 14.39 3.69
N LEU A 87 8.98 13.25 3.70
CA LEU A 87 10.43 13.12 3.81
C LEU A 87 11.10 13.42 2.45
N ALA A 88 12.40 13.56 2.45
CA ALA A 88 13.20 13.70 1.21
C ALA A 88 13.00 12.49 0.26
N SER A 89 12.70 11.31 0.79
CA SER A 89 12.35 10.10 0.06
C SER A 89 10.95 10.13 -0.58
N ARG A 90 10.16 11.20 -0.39
CA ARG A 90 8.75 11.34 -0.76
C ARG A 90 7.78 10.49 0.08
N ALA A 91 8.26 9.68 1.01
CA ALA A 91 7.42 8.97 1.95
C ALA A 91 6.72 9.93 2.93
N PRO A 92 5.54 9.59 3.46
CA PRO A 92 4.90 10.36 4.51
C PRO A 92 5.80 10.49 5.74
N GLN A 93 5.90 11.70 6.28
CA GLN A 93 6.54 11.92 7.58
C GLN A 93 5.55 11.56 8.68
N LEU A 94 5.85 10.48 9.40
CA LEU A 94 4.98 9.90 10.42
C LEU A 94 5.50 10.19 11.83
N PRO A 95 4.64 10.12 12.86
CA PRO A 95 5.08 10.11 14.25
C PRO A 95 6.05 8.96 14.53
N VAL A 96 6.91 9.13 15.52
CA VAL A 96 7.84 8.08 15.97
C VAL A 96 7.07 6.82 16.38
N GLY A 97 7.55 5.66 15.93
CA GLY A 97 6.92 4.37 16.23
C GLY A 97 5.69 4.04 15.37
N VAL A 98 5.35 4.89 14.42
CA VAL A 98 4.26 4.62 13.46
C VAL A 98 4.84 4.20 12.12
N VAL A 99 4.31 3.13 11.55
CA VAL A 99 4.57 2.70 10.17
C VAL A 99 3.30 2.87 9.34
N ALA A 100 3.45 3.25 8.08
CA ALA A 100 2.33 3.36 7.16
C ALA A 100 2.75 3.09 5.72
N SER A 101 1.76 2.70 4.91
CA SER A 101 1.88 2.61 3.46
C SER A 101 0.64 3.19 2.81
N LEU A 102 0.81 3.80 1.64
CA LEU A 102 -0.26 4.44 0.87
C LEU A 102 -0.06 4.15 -0.61
N ALA A 103 -1.17 3.90 -1.30
CA ALA A 103 -1.23 3.80 -2.76
C ALA A 103 -2.50 4.44 -3.29
N HIS A 104 -2.53 4.74 -4.56
CA HIS A 104 -3.70 5.27 -5.25
C HIS A 104 -3.63 4.97 -6.75
N ASP A 105 -4.77 4.82 -7.36
CA ASP A 105 -4.97 4.95 -8.80
C ASP A 105 -5.60 6.33 -9.14
N ASP A 106 -6.29 6.43 -10.27
CA ASP A 106 -6.94 7.68 -10.69
C ASP A 106 -8.19 8.04 -9.88
N GLU A 107 -8.80 7.07 -9.18
CA GLU A 107 -10.10 7.22 -8.53
C GLU A 107 -10.10 6.90 -7.04
N ILE A 108 -9.20 6.03 -6.60
CA ILE A 108 -9.21 5.44 -5.25
C ILE A 108 -7.83 5.61 -4.61
N VAL A 109 -7.83 5.96 -3.34
CA VAL A 109 -6.65 5.90 -2.47
C VAL A 109 -6.87 4.83 -1.41
N ILE A 110 -5.82 4.06 -1.10
CA ILE A 110 -5.77 3.11 0.00
C ILE A 110 -4.63 3.43 0.94
N ALA A 111 -4.78 3.09 2.21
CA ALA A 111 -3.70 3.22 3.18
C ALA A 111 -3.80 2.15 4.27
N ALA A 112 -2.62 1.84 4.84
CA ALA A 112 -2.47 1.02 6.03
C ALA A 112 -1.57 1.75 7.02
N VAL A 113 -1.89 1.70 8.31
CA VAL A 113 -1.10 2.29 9.40
C VAL A 113 -1.04 1.34 10.59
N SER A 114 0.09 1.35 11.30
CA SER A 114 0.25 0.67 12.58
C SER A 114 1.15 1.46 13.53
N SER A 115 0.81 1.42 14.82
CA SER A 115 1.69 1.85 15.91
C SER A 115 2.11 0.68 16.80
N ASP A 116 1.79 -0.54 16.42
CA ASP A 116 2.20 -1.73 17.14
C ASP A 116 3.69 -2.02 16.88
N PRO A 117 4.52 -2.12 17.93
CA PRO A 117 5.95 -2.34 17.79
C PRO A 117 6.31 -3.70 17.14
N SER A 118 5.38 -4.66 17.12
CA SER A 118 5.58 -5.92 16.42
C SER A 118 5.47 -5.81 14.90
N VAL A 119 4.88 -4.73 14.39
CA VAL A 119 4.83 -4.46 12.95
C VAL A 119 6.09 -3.69 12.56
N ARG A 120 6.95 -4.31 11.78
CA ARG A 120 8.20 -3.72 11.32
C ARG A 120 7.95 -2.77 10.16
N SER A 121 7.14 -3.17 9.20
CA SER A 121 6.76 -2.36 8.04
C SER A 121 5.45 -2.79 7.40
N LEU A 122 4.91 -1.91 6.57
CA LEU A 122 3.70 -2.11 5.80
C LEU A 122 3.94 -1.76 4.34
N GLY A 123 3.33 -2.53 3.45
CA GLY A 123 3.24 -2.22 2.04
C GLY A 123 1.83 -2.46 1.52
N VAL A 124 1.26 -1.48 0.84
CA VAL A 124 -0.01 -1.64 0.11
C VAL A 124 0.13 -1.08 -1.30
N ASP A 125 -0.53 -1.76 -2.23
CA ASP A 125 -0.64 -1.28 -3.59
C ASP A 125 -1.97 -1.69 -4.21
N LEU A 126 -2.42 -0.93 -5.22
CA LEU A 126 -3.61 -1.24 -6.01
C LEU A 126 -3.47 -0.72 -7.43
N GLU A 127 -4.04 -1.51 -8.37
CA GLU A 127 -4.16 -1.11 -9.77
C GLU A 127 -5.49 -1.64 -10.36
N PRO A 128 -6.06 -0.96 -11.36
CA PRO A 128 -7.14 -1.51 -12.15
C PRO A 128 -6.77 -2.86 -12.76
N ILE A 129 -7.72 -3.79 -12.84
CA ILE A 129 -7.51 -5.08 -13.51
C ILE A 129 -7.13 -4.81 -14.98
N GLY A 130 -5.99 -5.37 -15.42
CA GLY A 130 -5.45 -5.17 -16.76
C GLY A 130 -4.67 -3.86 -16.93
N ALA A 131 -4.27 -3.18 -15.85
CA ALA A 131 -3.46 -1.95 -15.92
C ALA A 131 -2.06 -2.19 -16.50
N VAL A 132 -1.51 -3.37 -16.33
CA VAL A 132 -0.26 -3.81 -16.98
C VAL A 132 -0.63 -4.60 -18.23
N ASP A 133 -0.41 -4.01 -19.39
CA ASP A 133 -0.63 -4.64 -20.69
C ASP A 133 0.53 -5.56 -21.08
N ASP A 134 0.34 -6.28 -22.21
CA ASP A 134 1.33 -7.25 -22.69
C ASP A 134 2.66 -6.60 -23.10
N GLU A 135 2.66 -5.31 -23.50
CA GLU A 135 3.88 -4.61 -23.91
C GLU A 135 4.79 -4.33 -22.69
N VAL A 136 4.20 -4.06 -21.53
CA VAL A 136 4.91 -3.76 -20.28
C VAL A 136 5.11 -5.01 -19.44
N ALA A 137 4.33 -6.06 -19.67
CA ALA A 137 4.33 -7.28 -18.86
C ALA A 137 5.71 -7.92 -18.70
N ASP A 138 6.51 -7.94 -19.77
CA ASP A 138 7.87 -8.51 -19.74
C ASP A 138 8.87 -7.65 -18.93
N ALA A 139 8.60 -6.35 -18.74
CA ALA A 139 9.40 -5.48 -17.86
C ALA A 139 9.04 -5.65 -16.38
N VAL A 140 7.84 -6.17 -16.12
CA VAL A 140 7.33 -6.39 -14.74
C VAL A 140 7.61 -7.81 -14.27
N ARG A 141 7.41 -8.81 -15.16
CA ARG A 141 7.52 -10.24 -14.82
C ARG A 141 8.88 -10.81 -15.20
N ARG A 142 9.44 -11.57 -14.30
CA ARG A 142 10.55 -12.47 -14.61
C ARG A 142 10.05 -13.68 -15.41
N SER A 143 10.98 -14.46 -15.97
CA SER A 143 10.64 -15.66 -16.76
C SER A 143 9.78 -16.67 -15.99
N GLU A 144 10.07 -16.87 -14.71
CA GLU A 144 9.35 -17.78 -13.82
C GLU A 144 7.94 -17.29 -13.45
N GLU A 145 7.66 -15.99 -13.60
CA GLU A 145 6.38 -15.35 -13.28
C GLU A 145 5.44 -15.21 -14.49
N ARG A 146 5.87 -15.64 -15.70
CA ARG A 146 5.09 -15.42 -16.96
C ARG A 146 3.71 -16.06 -16.96
N HIS A 147 3.48 -17.07 -16.12
CA HIS A 147 2.18 -17.71 -15.96
C HIS A 147 1.20 -16.92 -15.06
N LEU A 148 1.68 -15.91 -14.35
CA LEU A 148 0.88 -15.06 -13.47
C LEU A 148 0.31 -13.85 -14.24
N ASP A 149 -0.79 -13.30 -13.73
CA ASP A 149 -1.36 -12.04 -14.20
C ASP A 149 -0.34 -10.90 -14.01
N PRO A 150 0.04 -10.14 -15.04
CA PRO A 150 1.08 -9.12 -14.95
C PRO A 150 0.70 -7.98 -14.00
N THR A 151 -0.58 -7.59 -13.93
CA THR A 151 -1.06 -6.58 -12.98
C THR A 151 -0.93 -7.08 -11.55
N PHE A 152 -1.24 -8.36 -11.29
CA PHE A 152 -1.03 -8.95 -9.97
C PHE A 152 0.45 -8.92 -9.57
N VAL A 153 1.35 -9.33 -10.47
CA VAL A 153 2.79 -9.33 -10.19
C VAL A 153 3.29 -7.91 -9.89
N PHE A 154 2.84 -6.92 -10.68
CA PHE A 154 3.17 -5.53 -10.45
C PHE A 154 2.75 -5.05 -9.06
N VAL A 155 1.47 -5.21 -8.72
CA VAL A 155 0.91 -4.76 -7.43
C VAL A 155 1.58 -5.49 -6.24
N ALA A 156 1.88 -6.78 -6.37
CA ALA A 156 2.59 -7.54 -5.35
C ALA A 156 4.04 -7.05 -5.14
N LYS A 157 4.76 -6.75 -6.24
CA LYS A 157 6.13 -6.20 -6.18
C LYS A 157 6.15 -4.79 -5.59
N GLU A 158 5.21 -3.92 -5.98
CA GLU A 158 5.10 -2.56 -5.45
C GLU A 158 4.75 -2.56 -3.95
N ALA A 159 3.82 -3.40 -3.51
CA ALA A 159 3.53 -3.56 -2.08
C ALA A 159 4.76 -4.06 -1.32
N THR A 160 5.49 -5.03 -1.88
CA THR A 160 6.74 -5.54 -1.30
C THR A 160 7.80 -4.46 -1.23
N TYR A 161 8.00 -3.71 -2.31
CA TYR A 161 8.98 -2.61 -2.34
C TYR A 161 8.67 -1.53 -1.29
N LYS A 162 7.40 -1.16 -1.10
CA LYS A 162 7.00 -0.19 -0.08
C LYS A 162 7.32 -0.68 1.34
N ALA A 163 7.08 -1.96 1.64
CA ALA A 163 7.46 -2.55 2.91
C ALA A 163 8.99 -2.61 3.08
N TRP A 164 9.73 -2.98 2.04
CA TRP A 164 11.20 -3.04 2.02
C TRP A 164 11.83 -1.66 2.18
N SER A 165 11.45 -0.68 1.36
CA SER A 165 12.07 0.65 1.31
C SER A 165 11.85 1.46 2.59
N SER A 166 10.73 1.24 3.29
CA SER A 166 10.43 1.91 4.56
C SER A 166 11.43 1.57 5.68
N GLN A 167 12.20 0.50 5.50
CA GLN A 167 13.23 0.04 6.44
C GLN A 167 14.65 0.43 6.00
N GLY A 168 14.78 1.36 5.07
CA GLY A 168 16.09 1.76 4.53
C GLY A 168 16.67 0.78 3.52
N GLY A 169 15.86 -0.14 2.98
CA GLY A 169 16.26 -1.03 1.91
C GLY A 169 16.69 -0.27 0.65
N ARG A 170 17.61 -0.86 -0.12
CA ARG A 170 18.07 -0.29 -1.40
C ARG A 170 16.89 -0.14 -2.38
N PHE A 171 17.07 0.68 -3.40
CA PHE A 171 16.13 0.70 -4.52
C PHE A 171 16.05 -0.69 -5.18
N LEU A 172 14.82 -1.19 -5.39
CA LEU A 172 14.55 -2.43 -6.10
C LEU A 172 13.93 -2.14 -7.46
N ARG A 173 14.40 -2.84 -8.47
CA ARG A 173 13.74 -2.94 -9.78
C ARG A 173 12.77 -4.13 -9.73
N HIS A 174 11.86 -4.24 -10.68
CA HIS A 174 10.96 -5.40 -10.76
C HIS A 174 11.71 -6.73 -10.87
N ASP A 175 12.88 -6.75 -11.53
CA ASP A 175 13.73 -7.94 -11.63
C ASP A 175 14.41 -8.33 -10.31
N ASP A 176 14.48 -7.44 -9.34
CA ASP A 176 15.07 -7.74 -8.03
C ASP A 176 14.11 -8.50 -7.10
N VAL A 177 12.85 -8.70 -7.49
CA VAL A 177 11.84 -9.37 -6.67
C VAL A 177 11.20 -10.51 -7.46
N VAL A 178 11.09 -11.67 -6.83
CA VAL A 178 10.36 -12.83 -7.36
C VAL A 178 9.08 -13.03 -6.56
N VAL A 179 7.95 -13.07 -7.25
CA VAL A 179 6.63 -13.32 -6.66
C VAL A 179 6.17 -14.74 -6.97
N THR A 180 5.70 -15.45 -5.94
CA THR A 180 5.03 -16.75 -6.07
C THR A 180 3.63 -16.65 -5.50
N ASP A 181 2.62 -16.98 -6.32
CA ASP A 181 1.21 -17.02 -5.90
C ASP A 181 0.87 -18.41 -5.33
N ALA A 182 0.28 -18.45 -4.15
CA ALA A 182 -0.18 -19.69 -3.52
C ALA A 182 -1.59 -20.11 -3.95
N GLY A 183 -2.31 -19.27 -4.73
CA GLY A 183 -3.65 -19.54 -5.26
C GLY A 183 -4.80 -19.30 -4.28
N ASP A 184 -4.52 -18.94 -3.03
CA ASP A 184 -5.50 -18.65 -1.97
C ASP A 184 -5.51 -17.15 -1.57
N GLY A 185 -5.02 -16.30 -2.45
CA GLY A 185 -4.79 -14.87 -2.18
C GLY A 185 -3.53 -14.60 -1.36
N ARG A 186 -2.76 -15.62 -0.99
CA ARG A 186 -1.45 -15.47 -0.38
C ARG A 186 -0.38 -15.47 -1.46
N PHE A 187 0.60 -14.60 -1.33
CA PHE A 187 1.82 -14.64 -2.14
C PHE A 187 3.07 -14.54 -1.28
N THR A 188 4.17 -15.02 -1.82
CA THR A 188 5.50 -14.81 -1.27
C THR A 188 6.30 -13.97 -2.25
N ALA A 189 7.00 -12.96 -1.75
CA ALA A 189 7.92 -12.15 -2.53
C ALA A 189 9.33 -12.26 -1.94
N VAL A 190 10.29 -12.69 -2.76
CA VAL A 190 11.69 -12.85 -2.38
C VAL A 190 12.50 -11.74 -3.03
N VAL A 191 13.27 -11.00 -2.24
CA VAL A 191 14.25 -10.03 -2.75
C VAL A 191 15.52 -10.78 -3.11
N ILE A 192 15.93 -10.72 -4.38
CA ILE A 192 17.10 -11.42 -4.90
C ILE A 192 18.36 -10.84 -4.27
N ASP A 193 19.32 -11.74 -3.95
CA ASP A 193 20.59 -11.41 -3.32
C ASP A 193 20.48 -10.84 -1.89
N GLU A 194 19.28 -10.91 -1.31
CA GLU A 194 19.02 -10.50 0.07
C GLU A 194 18.41 -11.69 0.85
N PRO A 195 18.81 -11.93 2.10
CA PRO A 195 18.27 -13.05 2.89
C PRO A 195 16.86 -12.71 3.41
N ARG A 196 16.00 -12.18 2.55
CA ARG A 196 14.70 -11.68 2.96
C ARG A 196 13.58 -12.03 2.01
N SER A 197 12.50 -12.54 2.60
CA SER A 197 11.23 -12.79 1.94
C SER A 197 10.09 -12.09 2.68
N PHE A 198 9.05 -11.79 1.95
CA PHE A 198 7.82 -11.20 2.46
C PHE A 198 6.64 -12.11 2.15
N ILE A 199 5.74 -12.26 3.09
CA ILE A 199 4.45 -12.88 2.87
C ILE A 199 3.42 -11.77 2.70
N GLY A 200 2.71 -11.78 1.59
CA GLY A 200 1.65 -10.84 1.31
C GLY A 200 0.31 -11.51 1.07
N ARG A 201 -0.71 -10.69 1.02
CA ARG A 201 -2.08 -11.06 0.66
C ARG A 201 -2.57 -10.19 -0.46
N SER A 202 -3.38 -10.75 -1.34
CA SER A 202 -3.98 -10.04 -2.47
C SER A 202 -5.46 -10.38 -2.61
N ALA A 203 -6.21 -9.45 -3.20
CA ALA A 203 -7.61 -9.68 -3.55
C ALA A 203 -7.96 -8.94 -4.85
N ARG A 204 -9.01 -9.44 -5.53
CA ARG A 204 -9.63 -8.78 -6.68
C ARG A 204 -10.98 -8.23 -6.24
N VAL A 205 -11.14 -6.92 -6.22
CA VAL A 205 -12.33 -6.26 -5.69
C VAL A 205 -12.52 -4.88 -6.33
N GLY A 206 -13.76 -4.49 -6.58
CA GLY A 206 -14.08 -3.17 -7.12
C GLY A 206 -13.40 -2.85 -8.46
N GLY A 207 -13.17 -3.87 -9.31
CA GLY A 207 -12.49 -3.73 -10.60
C GLY A 207 -10.96 -3.56 -10.48
N ARG A 208 -10.38 -3.84 -9.32
CA ARG A 208 -8.95 -3.65 -9.01
C ARG A 208 -8.32 -4.91 -8.45
N ILE A 209 -7.02 -5.01 -8.57
CA ILE A 209 -6.17 -5.91 -7.81
C ILE A 209 -5.54 -5.08 -6.69
N ILE A 210 -5.65 -5.55 -5.46
CA ILE A 210 -4.99 -4.98 -4.29
C ILE A 210 -4.00 -5.98 -3.73
N ALA A 211 -2.86 -5.51 -3.23
CA ALA A 211 -1.92 -6.32 -2.48
C ALA A 211 -1.51 -5.62 -1.18
N MET A 212 -1.23 -6.43 -0.17
CA MET A 212 -0.79 -5.99 1.14
C MET A 212 0.31 -6.89 1.68
N VAL A 213 1.35 -6.27 2.21
CA VAL A 213 2.42 -6.90 2.98
C VAL A 213 2.37 -6.33 4.40
N VAL A 214 2.28 -7.21 5.39
CA VAL A 214 2.47 -6.90 6.80
C VAL A 214 3.73 -7.64 7.25
N ASP A 215 4.79 -6.90 7.46
CA ASP A 215 6.07 -7.46 7.88
C ASP A 215 6.20 -7.36 9.41
N LEU A 216 6.25 -8.51 10.05
CA LEU A 216 6.33 -8.62 11.50
C LEU A 216 7.79 -8.75 11.97
N ARG A 217 8.08 -8.25 13.16
CA ARG A 217 9.35 -8.54 13.85
C ARG A 217 9.30 -9.98 14.35
N ASP A 218 10.38 -10.69 14.18
CA ASP A 218 10.56 -11.99 14.81
C ASP A 218 10.60 -11.84 16.35
N ASP A 219 10.09 -12.82 17.09
CA ASP A 219 10.06 -12.79 18.55
C ASP A 219 11.49 -12.74 19.18
N VAL A 220 12.52 -12.94 18.37
CA VAL A 220 13.94 -12.89 18.78
C VAL A 220 14.47 -11.44 18.90
N ASP A 221 13.77 -10.47 18.33
CA ASP A 221 14.17 -9.06 18.33
C ASP A 221 13.59 -8.25 19.53
N ARG A 222 13.02 -8.93 20.54
CA ARG A 222 12.47 -8.34 21.76
C ARG A 222 13.41 -8.38 22.95
#